data_3fc061f78938edcd3cebc3c5e5b48ee0
#
_entry.id   3fc061f78938edcd3cebc3c5e5b48ee0
#
_cell.length_a   1.000
_cell.length_b   1.000
_cell.length_c   1.000
_cell.angle_alpha   90.00
_cell.angle_beta   90.00
_cell.angle_gamma   90.00
#
_symmetry.space_group_name_H-M   'P 1'
#
loop_
_entity.id
_entity.type
_entity.pdbx_description
1 polymer ?
#
loop_
_entity_poly.entity_id
_entity_poly.type
_entity_poly.pdbx_seq_one_letter_code
_entity_poly.pdbx_strand_id
1 'polypeptide(L)'
;MKLSIFTSMTNPQERNDPWEEGLECYKDFADEVIIVGETWPHEFTFSDIGKVFQEGFDKSNGDWVILMDIDTFFHENDKQKIRGILQKYNDYPSIAFPKFQFFQPNRFNFKSKMCIAYNKKNYPNIKF
;
A
#
# COMPACT_ATOMS: atom_id res chain seq x y z
N MET A 1 -18.16 -0.22 1.36
CA MET A 1 -16.85 -0.03 0.67
C MET A 1 -15.86 -1.07 1.20
N LYS A 2 -15.43 -1.97 0.34
CA LYS A 2 -14.36 -2.94 0.63
C LYS A 2 -13.01 -2.30 0.33
N LEU A 3 -12.06 -2.44 1.23
CA LEU A 3 -10.70 -1.90 1.12
C LEU A 3 -9.69 -3.04 1.06
N SER A 4 -8.88 -3.10 0.01
CA SER A 4 -7.73 -3.98 -0.08
C SER A 4 -6.43 -3.20 0.13
N ILE A 5 -5.46 -3.85 0.74
CA ILE A 5 -4.06 -3.42 0.74
C ILE A 5 -3.25 -4.48 0.02
N PHE A 6 -2.35 -4.07 -0.89
CA PHE A 6 -1.31 -4.96 -1.35
C PHE A 6 0.07 -4.41 -1.01
N THR A 7 0.97 -5.31 -0.70
CA THR A 7 2.36 -5.02 -0.40
C THR A 7 3.27 -5.99 -1.13
N SER A 8 4.45 -5.53 -1.52
CA SER A 8 5.48 -6.40 -2.07
C SER A 8 6.55 -6.64 -1.02
N MET A 9 6.97 -7.89 -0.87
CA MET A 9 8.10 -8.24 -0.02
C MET A 9 8.85 -9.45 -0.57
N THR A 10 10.17 -9.41 -0.40
CA THR A 10 11.07 -10.49 -0.78
C THR A 10 12.12 -10.64 0.30
N ASN A 11 12.28 -11.86 0.84
CA ASN A 11 13.23 -12.19 1.88
C ASN A 11 13.24 -11.16 3.04
N PRO A 12 12.09 -10.86 3.66
CA PRO A 12 12.00 -9.79 4.64
C PRO A 12 12.87 -10.06 5.88
N GLN A 13 13.14 -11.33 6.21
CA GLN A 13 14.03 -11.72 7.31
C GLN A 13 15.49 -11.30 7.04
N GLU A 14 15.99 -11.51 5.81
CA GLU A 14 17.35 -11.13 5.42
C GLU A 14 17.52 -9.61 5.41
N ARG A 15 16.47 -8.90 5.05
CA ARG A 15 16.44 -7.43 4.99
C ARG A 15 16.21 -6.79 6.35
N ASN A 16 15.82 -7.58 7.35
CA ASN A 16 15.41 -7.09 8.67
C ASN A 16 14.26 -6.06 8.60
N ASP A 17 13.34 -6.25 7.66
CA ASP A 17 12.13 -5.43 7.54
C ASP A 17 11.13 -5.79 8.66
N PRO A 18 10.36 -4.84 9.20
CA PRO A 18 9.32 -5.09 10.23
C PRO A 18 8.05 -5.66 9.59
N TRP A 19 8.17 -6.76 8.87
CA TRP A 19 7.11 -7.30 8.01
C TRP A 19 5.94 -7.90 8.80
N GLU A 20 6.19 -8.51 9.95
CA GLU A 20 5.14 -9.08 10.79
C GLU A 20 4.23 -7.98 11.34
N GLU A 21 4.82 -6.95 11.92
CA GLU A 21 4.12 -5.77 12.44
C GLU A 21 3.41 -5.00 11.30
N GLY A 22 4.04 -4.90 10.13
CA GLY A 22 3.43 -4.31 8.95
C GLY A 22 2.17 -5.05 8.52
N LEU A 23 2.22 -6.38 8.42
CA LEU A 23 1.07 -7.19 8.06
C LEU A 23 -0.05 -7.15 9.10
N GLU A 24 0.27 -7.12 10.39
CA GLU A 24 -0.73 -6.95 11.45
C GLU A 24 -1.44 -5.59 11.33
N CYS A 25 -0.68 -4.52 11.15
CA CYS A 25 -1.23 -3.19 10.91
C CYS A 25 -2.17 -3.18 9.69
N TYR A 26 -1.79 -3.83 8.58
CA TYR A 26 -2.62 -3.85 7.37
C TYR A 26 -3.89 -4.70 7.54
N LYS A 27 -3.81 -5.84 8.23
CA LYS A 27 -4.97 -6.69 8.54
C LYS A 27 -5.98 -6.00 9.45
N ASP A 28 -5.51 -5.19 10.38
CA ASP A 28 -6.39 -4.38 11.22
C ASP A 28 -7.07 -3.26 10.42
N PHE A 29 -6.38 -2.72 9.42
CA PHE A 29 -6.82 -1.57 8.65
C PHE A 29 -7.74 -1.92 7.47
N ALA A 30 -7.43 -3.00 6.72
CA ALA A 30 -8.10 -3.39 5.48
C ALA A 30 -9.00 -4.62 5.66
N ASP A 31 -9.91 -4.81 4.69
CA ASP A 31 -10.76 -5.99 4.61
C ASP A 31 -10.03 -7.17 3.93
N GLU A 32 -8.93 -6.87 3.22
CA GLU A 32 -8.12 -7.85 2.49
C GLU A 32 -6.68 -7.36 2.39
N VAL A 33 -5.72 -8.27 2.60
CA VAL A 33 -4.28 -8.01 2.42
C VAL A 33 -3.71 -9.01 1.42
N ILE A 34 -3.07 -8.49 0.37
CA ILE A 34 -2.43 -9.25 -0.70
C ILE A 34 -0.92 -9.05 -0.62
N ILE A 35 -0.18 -10.15 -0.66
CA ILE A 35 1.29 -10.14 -0.69
C ILE A 35 1.73 -10.57 -2.08
N VAL A 36 2.65 -9.81 -2.68
CA VAL A 36 3.27 -10.09 -3.97
C VAL A 36 4.79 -9.92 -3.88
N GLY A 37 5.52 -10.32 -4.92
CA GLY A 37 6.96 -10.09 -5.00
C GLY A 37 7.83 -11.19 -4.38
N GLU A 38 7.28 -12.37 -4.07
CA GLU A 38 8.05 -13.50 -3.53
C GLU A 38 9.16 -13.98 -4.48
N THR A 39 9.01 -13.70 -5.76
CA THR A 39 9.90 -14.14 -6.83
C THR A 39 10.63 -12.99 -7.51
N TRP A 40 10.95 -11.92 -6.78
CA TRP A 40 11.76 -10.84 -7.32
C TRP A 40 13.09 -11.37 -7.87
N PRO A 41 13.49 -11.00 -9.10
CA PRO A 41 14.83 -11.30 -9.57
C PRO A 41 15.88 -10.57 -8.74
N HIS A 42 17.11 -11.11 -8.64
CA HIS A 42 18.20 -10.44 -7.92
C HIS A 42 18.53 -9.06 -8.51
N GLU A 43 18.40 -8.94 -9.82
CA GLU A 43 18.50 -7.66 -10.53
C GLU A 43 17.13 -7.36 -11.14
N PHE A 44 16.51 -6.26 -10.76
CA PHE A 44 15.21 -5.87 -11.26
C PHE A 44 15.24 -4.47 -11.88
N THR A 45 14.41 -4.27 -12.89
CA THR A 45 14.20 -3.00 -13.57
C THR A 45 12.93 -2.33 -13.06
N PHE A 46 12.74 -1.05 -13.41
CA PHE A 46 11.46 -0.36 -13.14
C PHE A 46 10.26 -1.08 -13.77
N SER A 47 10.47 -1.73 -14.93
CA SER A 47 9.43 -2.54 -15.56
C SER A 47 9.03 -3.75 -14.73
N ASP A 48 9.97 -4.38 -14.03
CA ASP A 48 9.67 -5.52 -13.16
C ASP A 48 8.90 -5.07 -11.92
N ILE A 49 9.22 -3.90 -11.35
CA ILE A 49 8.46 -3.28 -10.26
C ILE A 49 7.01 -3.06 -10.69
N GLY A 50 6.80 -2.46 -11.87
CA GLY A 50 5.46 -2.24 -12.42
C GLY A 50 4.66 -3.52 -12.58
N LYS A 51 5.28 -4.62 -13.05
CA LYS A 51 4.62 -5.93 -13.18
C LYS A 51 4.17 -6.48 -11.83
N VAL A 52 5.02 -6.40 -10.80
CA VAL A 52 4.68 -6.88 -9.45
C VAL A 52 3.56 -6.05 -8.84
N PHE A 53 3.60 -4.72 -9.01
CA PHE A 53 2.52 -3.86 -8.53
C PHE A 53 1.21 -4.10 -9.29
N GLN A 54 1.28 -4.33 -10.59
CA GLN A 54 0.13 -4.70 -11.38
C GLN A 54 -0.49 -6.02 -10.89
N GLU A 55 0.34 -7.02 -10.58
CA GLU A 55 -0.11 -8.29 -10.00
C GLU A 55 -0.85 -8.08 -8.68
N GLY A 56 -0.30 -7.26 -7.77
CA GLY A 56 -0.94 -6.92 -6.51
C GLY A 56 -2.29 -6.24 -6.70
N PHE A 57 -2.35 -5.27 -7.60
CA PHE A 57 -3.59 -4.59 -7.95
C PHE A 57 -4.62 -5.54 -8.56
N ASP A 58 -4.21 -6.38 -9.52
CA ASP A 58 -5.11 -7.30 -10.22
C ASP A 58 -5.71 -8.35 -9.27
N LYS A 59 -4.92 -8.88 -8.32
CA LYS A 59 -5.36 -9.83 -7.29
C LYS A 59 -6.28 -9.22 -6.23
N SER A 60 -6.23 -7.92 -6.02
CA SER A 60 -7.06 -7.24 -5.02
C SER A 60 -8.53 -7.19 -5.44
N ASN A 61 -9.46 -7.42 -4.49
CA ASN A 61 -10.91 -7.43 -4.74
C ASN A 61 -11.66 -6.27 -4.07
N GLY A 62 -10.95 -5.29 -3.53
CA GLY A 62 -11.53 -4.11 -2.90
C GLY A 62 -12.11 -3.12 -3.90
N ASP A 63 -13.06 -2.31 -3.44
CA ASP A 63 -13.52 -1.12 -4.16
C ASP A 63 -12.38 -0.11 -4.31
N TRP A 64 -11.59 0.03 -3.24
CA TRP A 64 -10.35 0.77 -3.19
C TRP A 64 -9.17 -0.16 -2.87
N VAL A 65 -8.03 0.12 -3.45
CA VAL A 65 -6.78 -0.66 -3.28
C VAL A 65 -5.65 0.28 -2.90
N ILE A 66 -4.99 0.03 -1.78
CA ILE A 66 -3.83 0.82 -1.34
C ILE A 66 -2.56 0.01 -1.56
N LEU A 67 -1.58 0.63 -2.22
CA LEU A 67 -0.21 0.12 -2.29
C LEU A 67 0.55 0.58 -1.04
N MET A 68 1.11 -0.37 -0.30
CA MET A 68 1.90 -0.11 0.91
C MET A 68 3.27 -0.76 0.80
N ASP A 69 4.31 -0.01 1.14
CA ASP A 69 5.62 -0.58 1.42
C ASP A 69 5.60 -1.26 2.79
N ILE A 70 6.24 -2.42 2.93
CA ILE A 70 6.15 -3.26 4.14
C ILE A 70 6.68 -2.59 5.42
N ASP A 71 7.44 -1.53 5.29
CA ASP A 71 7.97 -0.70 6.38
C ASP A 71 7.14 0.58 6.63
N THR A 72 5.97 0.69 6.00
CA THR A 72 5.07 1.83 6.14
C THR A 72 3.84 1.45 6.95
N PHE A 73 3.50 2.25 7.96
CA PHE A 73 2.43 1.97 8.90
C PHE A 73 1.36 3.07 8.86
N PHE A 74 0.10 2.67 9.08
CA PHE A 74 -0.98 3.60 9.37
C PHE A 74 -0.97 3.95 10.86
N HIS A 75 -1.28 5.21 11.16
CA HIS A 75 -1.61 5.56 12.53
C HIS A 75 -3.00 5.01 12.89
N GLU A 76 -3.11 4.35 14.02
CA GLU A 76 -4.34 3.68 14.48
C GLU A 76 -5.58 4.57 14.46
N ASN A 77 -5.42 5.86 14.76
CA ASN A 77 -6.51 6.84 14.78
C ASN A 77 -6.93 7.33 13.39
N ASP A 78 -6.23 6.93 12.32
CA ASP A 78 -6.51 7.42 10.96
C ASP A 78 -7.40 6.47 10.14
N LYS A 79 -7.65 5.24 10.64
CA LYS A 79 -8.45 4.23 9.94
C LYS A 79 -9.79 4.77 9.44
N GLN A 80 -10.58 5.37 10.33
CA GLN A 80 -11.89 5.88 9.97
C GLN A 80 -11.80 7.13 9.08
N LYS A 81 -10.82 7.98 9.30
CA LYS A 81 -10.58 9.17 8.47
C LYS A 81 -10.24 8.80 7.04
N ILE A 82 -9.33 7.84 6.84
CA ILE A 82 -8.93 7.38 5.51
C ILE A 82 -10.11 6.75 4.79
N ARG A 83 -10.87 5.86 5.44
CA ARG A 83 -12.08 5.28 4.86
C ARG A 83 -13.11 6.35 4.48
N GLY A 84 -13.31 7.36 5.32
CA GLY A 84 -14.19 8.50 5.03
C GLY A 84 -13.73 9.33 3.84
N ILE A 85 -12.42 9.56 3.69
CA ILE A 85 -11.83 10.26 2.55
C ILE A 85 -12.05 9.46 1.26
N LEU A 86 -11.79 8.15 1.27
CA LEU A 86 -11.99 7.28 0.11
C LEU A 86 -13.45 7.26 -0.35
N GLN A 87 -14.39 7.24 0.59
CA GLN A 87 -15.81 7.33 0.27
C GLN A 87 -16.21 8.69 -0.30
N LYS A 88 -15.72 9.77 0.31
CA LYS A 88 -16.01 11.14 -0.11
C LYS A 88 -15.52 11.46 -1.52
N TYR A 89 -14.37 10.92 -1.88
CA TYR A 89 -13.72 11.19 -3.17
C TYR A 89 -13.81 10.02 -4.14
N ASN A 90 -14.92 9.29 -4.08
CA ASN A 90 -15.13 8.08 -4.90
C ASN A 90 -15.20 8.33 -6.41
N ASP A 91 -15.30 9.58 -6.86
CA ASP A 91 -15.29 9.95 -8.28
C ASP A 91 -13.87 10.12 -8.84
N TYR A 92 -12.83 10.02 -8.00
CA TYR A 92 -11.45 10.16 -8.43
C TYR A 92 -10.78 8.79 -8.65
N PRO A 93 -9.87 8.68 -9.63
CA PRO A 93 -9.18 7.43 -9.92
C PRO A 93 -8.16 7.05 -8.84
N SER A 94 -7.58 8.02 -8.16
CA SER A 94 -6.61 7.79 -7.09
C SER A 94 -6.57 8.94 -6.09
N ILE A 95 -6.13 8.63 -4.88
CA ILE A 95 -5.89 9.58 -3.79
C ILE A 95 -4.51 9.31 -3.22
N ALA A 96 -3.70 10.35 -3.07
CA ALA A 96 -2.39 10.24 -2.46
C ALA A 96 -2.41 10.84 -1.05
N PHE A 97 -1.85 10.10 -0.11
CA PHE A 97 -1.71 10.53 1.29
C PHE A 97 -0.28 10.97 1.59
N PRO A 98 -0.09 11.89 2.54
CA PRO A 98 1.24 12.21 3.04
C PRO A 98 1.81 11.08 3.89
N LYS A 99 3.14 10.99 3.92
CA LYS A 99 3.91 10.03 4.72
C LYS A 99 4.92 10.80 5.59
N PHE A 100 4.99 10.41 6.86
CA PHE A 100 6.09 10.83 7.73
C PHE A 100 7.17 9.75 7.67
N GLN A 101 8.36 10.14 7.22
CA GLN A 101 9.51 9.24 7.17
C GLN A 101 10.43 9.53 8.35
N PHE A 102 10.40 8.66 9.34
CA PHE A 102 11.25 8.75 10.52
C PHE A 102 12.64 8.18 10.22
N PHE A 103 13.67 8.90 10.64
CA PHE A 103 15.07 8.44 10.62
C PHE A 103 15.70 8.46 12.03
N GLN A 104 14.97 9.02 13.00
CA GLN A 104 15.19 8.92 14.44
C GLN A 104 13.83 9.05 15.14
N PRO A 105 13.68 8.61 16.40
CA PRO A 105 12.39 8.65 17.09
C PRO A 105 11.72 10.02 17.14
N ASN A 106 12.50 11.10 17.12
CA ASN A 106 12.03 12.49 17.21
C ASN A 106 12.36 13.32 15.97
N ARG A 107 12.83 12.70 14.88
CA ARG A 107 13.17 13.37 13.63
C ARG A 107 12.55 12.68 12.44
N PHE A 108 11.88 13.44 11.61
CA PHE A 108 11.21 12.92 10.42
C PHE A 108 11.27 13.93 9.26
N ASN A 109 11.14 13.39 8.07
CA ASN A 109 10.83 14.16 6.86
C ASN A 109 9.37 13.98 6.52
N PHE A 110 8.74 15.04 6.06
CA PHE A 110 7.41 14.99 5.49
C PHE A 110 7.51 14.69 3.99
N LYS A 111 6.85 13.62 3.56
CA LYS A 111 6.73 13.23 2.15
C LYS A 111 5.28 13.35 1.72
N SER A 112 5.01 14.18 0.73
CA SER A 112 3.68 14.29 0.13
C SER A 112 3.52 13.26 -1.01
N LYS A 113 2.29 12.77 -1.22
CA LYS A 113 1.93 11.91 -2.35
C LYS A 113 2.69 10.57 -2.42
N MET A 114 2.98 9.97 -1.28
CA MET A 114 3.79 8.75 -1.22
C MET A 114 2.98 7.46 -0.98
N CYS A 115 1.82 7.56 -0.35
CA CYS A 115 0.92 6.43 -0.16
C CYS A 115 -0.29 6.62 -1.06
N ILE A 116 -0.50 5.74 -2.02
CA ILE A 116 -1.52 5.93 -3.05
C ILE A 116 -2.60 4.87 -2.91
N ALA A 117 -3.84 5.34 -2.79
CA ALA A 117 -5.05 4.54 -2.90
C ALA A 117 -5.62 4.66 -4.32
N TYR A 118 -5.97 3.56 -4.92
CA TYR A 118 -6.52 3.44 -6.26
C TYR A 118 -7.98 2.99 -6.20
N ASN A 119 -8.86 3.70 -6.90
CA ASN A 119 -10.28 3.38 -7.01
C ASN A 119 -10.49 2.28 -8.06
N LYS A 120 -10.33 1.03 -7.68
CA LYS A 120 -10.46 -0.11 -8.60
C LYS A 120 -11.88 -0.30 -9.09
N LYS A 121 -12.88 -0.03 -8.26
CA LYS A 121 -14.28 -0.20 -8.63
C LYS A 121 -14.69 0.64 -9.84
N ASN A 122 -14.33 1.93 -9.83
CA ASN A 122 -14.73 2.85 -10.89
C ASN A 122 -13.67 2.93 -12.00
N TYR A 123 -12.44 2.54 -11.72
CA TYR A 123 -11.30 2.60 -12.64
C TYR A 123 -10.51 1.28 -12.64
N PRO A 124 -11.12 0.17 -13.15
CA PRO A 124 -10.51 -1.17 -13.06
C PRO A 124 -9.28 -1.35 -13.94
N ASN A 125 -9.03 -0.45 -14.90
CA ASN A 125 -7.96 -0.56 -15.90
C ASN A 125 -6.71 0.29 -15.57
N ILE A 126 -6.51 0.64 -14.31
CA ILE A 126 -5.29 1.33 -13.87
C ILE A 126 -4.08 0.46 -14.17
N LYS A 127 -3.02 1.08 -14.72
CA LYS A 127 -1.74 0.43 -15.06
C LYS A 127 -0.60 1.05 -14.26
N PHE A 128 0.31 0.16 -13.84
CA PHE A 128 1.55 0.49 -13.14
C PHE A 128 2.75 0.46 -14.08
#